data_8de1e56a0af70b6663d63898e39b9901
#
_entry.id   8de1e56a0af70b6663d63898e39b9901
#
_cell.length_a   1.000
_cell.length_b   1.000
_cell.length_c   1.000
_cell.angle_alpha   90.00
_cell.angle_beta   90.00
_cell.angle_gamma   90.00
#
_symmetry.space_group_name_H-M   'P 1'
#
loop_
_entity.id
_entity.type
_entity.pdbx_description
1 polymer ?
#
loop_
_entity_poly.entity_id
_entity_poly.type
_entity_poly.pdbx_seq_one_letter_code
_entity_poly.pdbx_strand_id
1 'polypeptide(L)' 'MRPPSNPVYDAQRLVGDEGTAMIVLDDKTYTLRITRAGKLILTK' A
#
# COMPACT_ATOMS: atom_id res chain seq x y z
N MET A 1 -8.35 26.87 4.57
CA MET A 1 -7.93 25.51 4.47
C MET A 1 -8.49 24.83 3.24
N ARG A 2 -7.69 24.07 2.63
CA ARG A 2 -8.16 23.39 1.46
C ARG A 2 -8.82 22.07 1.81
N PRO A 3 -9.65 21.59 0.96
CA PRO A 3 -10.30 20.31 1.22
C PRO A 3 -9.25 19.21 1.32
N PRO A 4 -9.60 18.14 2.01
CA PRO A 4 -8.71 17.01 2.07
C PRO A 4 -8.55 16.45 0.68
N SER A 5 -7.42 16.70 0.11
CA SER A 5 -7.15 16.16 -1.19
C SER A 5 -6.05 15.15 -1.11
N ASN A 6 -6.11 14.34 -0.08
CA ASN A 6 -5.17 13.26 0.07
C ASN A 6 -5.32 12.33 -1.13
N PRO A 7 -4.22 11.92 -1.72
CA PRO A 7 -4.30 10.94 -2.79
C PRO A 7 -4.92 9.66 -2.28
N VAL A 8 -5.71 9.04 -3.12
CA VAL A 8 -6.37 7.80 -2.78
C VAL A 8 -5.84 6.70 -3.68
N TYR A 9 -5.34 5.64 -3.08
CA TYR A 9 -4.79 4.52 -3.83
C TYR A 9 -5.52 3.25 -3.47
N ASP A 10 -5.86 2.47 -4.47
CA ASP A 10 -6.50 1.19 -4.28
C ASP A 10 -5.42 0.15 -4.02
N ALA A 11 -5.46 -0.49 -2.87
CA ALA A 11 -4.42 -1.43 -2.50
C ALA A 11 -4.36 -2.62 -3.45
N GLN A 12 -5.51 -3.05 -3.95
CA GLN A 12 -5.50 -4.18 -4.87
C GLN A 12 -4.81 -3.84 -6.18
N ARG A 13 -4.90 -2.61 -6.58
CA ARG A 13 -4.18 -2.16 -7.77
C ARG A 13 -2.68 -2.08 -7.51
N LEU A 14 -2.33 -1.69 -6.30
CA LEU A 14 -0.92 -1.59 -5.96
C LEU A 14 -0.25 -2.95 -5.93
N VAL A 15 -0.93 -3.94 -5.34
CA VAL A 15 -0.32 -5.25 -5.20
C VAL A 15 -0.47 -6.12 -6.44
N GLY A 16 -1.43 -5.80 -7.29
CA GLY A 16 -1.64 -6.58 -8.50
C GLY A 16 -2.07 -7.99 -8.19
N ASP A 17 -1.69 -8.91 -9.05
CA ASP A 17 -2.10 -10.30 -8.91
C ASP A 17 -1.31 -11.03 -7.85
N GLU A 18 -0.17 -10.51 -7.47
CA GLU A 18 0.71 -11.22 -6.54
C GLU A 18 0.32 -11.00 -5.10
N GLY A 19 -0.48 -10.00 -4.84
CA GLY A 19 -0.91 -9.73 -3.47
C GLY A 19 0.10 -8.98 -2.62
N THR A 20 1.21 -8.59 -3.18
CA THR A 20 2.23 -7.81 -2.48
C THR A 20 2.74 -6.70 -3.37
N ALA A 21 3.22 -5.65 -2.76
CA ALA A 21 3.81 -4.54 -3.47
C ALA A 21 4.94 -3.96 -2.64
N MET A 22 5.90 -3.36 -3.33
CA MET A 22 7.00 -2.70 -2.64
C MET A 22 6.71 -1.22 -2.56
N ILE A 23 6.85 -0.68 -1.37
CA ILE A 23 6.64 0.75 -1.12
C ILE A 23 7.98 1.32 -0.69
N VAL A 24 8.41 2.36 -1.35
CA VAL A 24 9.72 2.95 -1.09
C VAL A 24 9.53 4.29 -0.41
N LEU A 25 10.21 4.48 0.69
CA LEU A 25 10.28 5.76 1.37
C LEU A 25 11.75 6.08 1.58
N ASP A 26 12.20 7.10 0.88
CA ASP A 26 13.62 7.49 0.87
C ASP A 26 14.47 6.31 0.43
N ASP A 27 15.30 5.79 1.30
CA ASP A 27 16.14 4.65 0.96
C ASP A 27 15.63 3.35 1.56
N LYS A 28 14.39 3.36 2.06
CA LYS A 28 13.83 2.19 2.72
C LYS A 28 12.73 1.59 1.87
N THR A 29 12.68 0.28 1.87
CA THR A 29 11.68 -0.44 1.11
C THR A 29 10.81 -1.24 2.06
N TYR A 30 9.51 -1.10 1.89
CA TYR A 30 8.53 -1.79 2.72
C TYR A 30 7.71 -2.72 1.83
N THR A 31 7.21 -3.79 2.41
CA THR A 31 6.34 -4.70 1.68
C THR A 31 4.91 -4.51 2.14
N LEU A 32 4.04 -4.22 1.19
CA LEU A 32 2.62 -4.06 1.41
C LEU A 32 1.93 -5.36 1.04
N ARG A 33 1.05 -5.84 1.91
CA ARG A 33 0.37 -7.10 1.67
C ARG A 33 -1.08 -7.01 2.09
N ILE A 34 -1.93 -7.67 1.34
CA ILE A 34 -3.34 -7.80 1.69
C ILE A 34 -3.53 -9.22 2.23
N THR A 35 -4.10 -9.31 3.43
CA THR A 35 -4.31 -10.60 4.06
C THR A 35 -5.61 -11.22 3.59
N ARG A 36 -5.81 -12.49 3.94
CA ARG A 36 -7.05 -13.16 3.61
C ARG A 36 -8.27 -12.52 4.26
N ALA A 37 -8.05 -11.93 5.40
CA ALA A 37 -9.14 -11.25 6.10
C ALA A 37 -9.48 -9.92 5.47
N GLY A 38 -8.81 -9.55 4.41
CA GLY A 38 -9.06 -8.28 3.75
C GLY A 38 -8.42 -7.13 4.44
N LYS A 39 -7.38 -7.38 5.20
CA LYS A 39 -6.67 -6.33 5.91
C LYS A 39 -5.33 -6.06 5.26
N LEU A 40 -4.86 -4.87 5.50
CA LEU A 40 -3.62 -4.42 4.89
C LEU A 40 -2.52 -4.43 5.93
N ILE A 41 -1.38 -5.01 5.58
CA ILE A 41 -0.20 -4.94 6.44
C ILE A 41 0.97 -4.39 5.67
N LEU A 42 1.82 -3.70 6.40
CA LEU A 42 3.03 -3.12 5.84
C LEU A 42 4.20 -3.56 6.71
N THR A 43 5.16 -4.20 6.09
CA THR A 43 6.33 -4.70 6.81
C THR A 43 7.59 -4.18 6.17
N LYS A 44 8.64 -4.20 6.94
CA LYS A 44 9.90 -3.68 6.49
C LYS A 44 10.89 -4.78 6.13
#